data_a1cc5f2c628ad4f5c1c0f595c8e25941
#
_entry.id   a1cc5f2c628ad4f5c1c0f595c8e25941
#
_cell.length_a   1.000
_cell.length_b   1.000
_cell.length_c   1.000
_cell.angle_alpha   90.00
_cell.angle_beta   90.00
_cell.angle_gamma   90.00
#
_symmetry.space_group_name_H-M   'P 1'
#
loop_
_entity.id
_entity.type
_entity.pdbx_description
1 polymer ?
#
loop_
_entity_poly.entity_id
_entity_poly.type
_entity_poly.pdbx_seq_one_letter_code
_entity_poly.pdbx_strand_id
1 'polypeptide(L)'
;MFQRTESIDDIGLSRILQTDKSNTISSLTKVICTIGVKSRTVEELSKLLEAGMSVARFDFSWGSHEYHTETLMNLRQAMKNTKILCATMLDTCGSEVAVRLAAEDVSSFDKDAPKTPLVMKEGNKVVLSVCNHEEDQKNMVVTSEFFPVVNCDSLCEIVSVGDSIFIGQYLFTGSETSSVYLTVDSIDIENKQVVCTCNNDALMRGVLLTVQISNIGEKLPTLSRNDEHDIVNWGVKNNVDFISLSFTNSAEDVRKCRRILDEHKSFHTKICAKIERASALKNIDEIIEEADGVIISRGNLGTELPPEKVFILQKMILSRCNVAGKHAIVARLVDTMAEAPRPTRAEATDVANGVLDGADALLLGAETLRGNFASETVAMVRKICREAERFYDHESFYNAQISQRKIEAGEVSQAEALASSAVRAGTKVGAKLIVV
;
A
#
# COMPACT_ATOMS: atom_id res chain seq x y z
N MET A 1 28.58 7.54 -3.89
CA MET A 1 29.10 8.27 -5.07
C MET A 1 28.04 9.28 -5.41
N PHE A 2 28.17 10.54 -5.00
CA PHE A 2 27.24 11.59 -5.37
C PHE A 2 27.36 11.79 -6.88
N GLN A 3 26.40 11.27 -7.64
CA GLN A 3 26.29 11.64 -9.04
C GLN A 3 25.85 13.11 -9.08
N ARG A 4 26.57 13.91 -9.83
CA ARG A 4 26.17 15.29 -10.12
C ARG A 4 24.80 15.21 -10.80
N THR A 5 23.82 15.91 -10.27
CA THR A 5 22.49 16.02 -10.90
C THR A 5 22.70 16.54 -12.32
N GLU A 6 22.21 15.81 -13.30
CA GLU A 6 22.30 16.22 -14.70
C GLU A 6 21.14 17.17 -14.98
N SER A 7 21.44 18.33 -15.56
CA SER A 7 20.38 19.19 -16.03
C SER A 7 19.67 18.54 -17.21
N ILE A 8 18.34 18.63 -17.24
CA ILE A 8 17.53 18.17 -18.38
C ILE A 8 18.01 18.81 -19.69
N ASP A 9 18.47 20.06 -19.63
CA ASP A 9 18.96 20.82 -20.79
C ASP A 9 20.30 20.28 -21.34
N ASP A 10 21.07 19.55 -20.52
CA ASP A 10 22.37 18.98 -20.90
C ASP A 10 22.29 17.57 -21.49
N ILE A 11 21.09 17.00 -21.58
CA ILE A 11 20.89 15.64 -22.07
C ILE A 11 21.00 15.60 -23.59
N GLY A 12 22.10 15.06 -24.08
CA GLY A 12 22.26 14.76 -25.50
C GLY A 12 21.31 13.64 -25.95
N LEU A 13 20.71 13.76 -27.12
CA LEU A 13 19.82 12.77 -27.74
C LEU A 13 20.44 11.37 -27.77
N SER A 14 21.77 11.28 -27.98
CA SER A 14 22.52 10.02 -27.94
C SER A 14 22.38 9.25 -26.64
N ARG A 15 22.21 9.95 -25.53
CA ARG A 15 22.04 9.34 -24.20
C ARG A 15 20.61 8.83 -23.96
N ILE A 16 19.61 9.57 -24.47
CA ILE A 16 18.21 9.12 -24.42
C ILE A 16 18.04 7.82 -25.22
N LEU A 17 18.80 7.66 -26.30
CA LEU A 17 18.73 6.49 -27.17
C LEU A 17 19.63 5.33 -26.70
N GLN A 18 20.51 5.54 -25.74
CA GLN A 18 21.36 4.48 -25.19
C GLN A 18 20.54 3.56 -24.26
N THR A 19 20.56 2.28 -24.58
CA THR A 19 20.03 1.24 -23.67
C THR A 19 21.10 0.93 -22.62
N ASP A 20 20.89 1.34 -21.39
CA ASP A 20 21.84 1.04 -20.30
C ASP A 20 21.82 -0.46 -20.00
N LYS A 21 22.89 -1.14 -20.33
CA LYS A 21 23.07 -2.59 -20.12
C LYS A 21 23.66 -2.93 -18.75
N SER A 22 24.03 -1.93 -17.93
CA SER A 22 24.67 -2.20 -16.64
C SER A 22 23.64 -2.50 -15.55
N ASN A 23 23.60 -3.75 -15.09
CA ASN A 23 22.81 -4.18 -13.93
C ASN A 23 23.48 -3.87 -12.58
N THR A 24 24.58 -3.14 -12.56
CA THR A 24 25.48 -3.07 -11.40
C THR A 24 25.19 -1.99 -10.37
N ILE A 25 24.34 -1.00 -10.69
CA ILE A 25 24.02 0.09 -9.73
C ILE A 25 22.61 -0.13 -9.19
N SER A 26 22.46 -0.25 -7.87
CA SER A 26 21.16 -0.31 -7.22
C SER A 26 20.48 1.06 -7.23
N SER A 27 19.15 1.10 -7.43
CA SER A 27 18.37 2.30 -7.16
C SER A 27 18.40 2.66 -5.67
N LEU A 28 18.32 3.95 -5.35
CA LEU A 28 18.20 4.42 -3.98
C LEU A 28 16.79 4.18 -3.47
N THR A 29 15.77 4.51 -4.30
CA THR A 29 14.36 4.23 -4.05
C THR A 29 14.14 2.72 -3.91
N LYS A 30 13.49 2.31 -2.82
CA LYS A 30 13.26 0.90 -2.47
C LYS A 30 12.00 0.38 -3.14
N VAL A 31 11.97 -0.92 -3.39
CA VAL A 31 10.79 -1.60 -3.94
C VAL A 31 10.24 -2.56 -2.90
N ILE A 32 8.99 -2.35 -2.50
CA ILE A 32 8.24 -3.19 -1.59
C ILE A 32 7.33 -4.06 -2.44
N CYS A 33 7.41 -5.38 -2.27
CA CYS A 33 6.61 -6.34 -3.04
C CYS A 33 5.64 -7.08 -2.13
N THR A 34 4.36 -7.07 -2.49
CA THR A 34 3.37 -7.93 -1.82
C THR A 34 3.55 -9.36 -2.30
N ILE A 35 3.79 -10.28 -1.36
CA ILE A 35 4.05 -11.67 -1.67
C ILE A 35 2.75 -12.47 -1.65
N GLY A 36 2.52 -13.27 -2.68
CA GLY A 36 1.31 -14.05 -2.81
C GLY A 36 1.45 -15.28 -3.69
N VAL A 37 0.33 -15.76 -4.21
CA VAL A 37 0.20 -17.07 -4.88
C VAL A 37 1.17 -17.29 -6.04
N LYS A 38 1.55 -16.23 -6.75
CA LYS A 38 2.47 -16.32 -7.90
C LYS A 38 3.95 -16.07 -7.53
N SER A 39 4.22 -15.53 -6.34
CA SER A 39 5.56 -15.06 -5.96
C SER A 39 6.14 -15.73 -4.71
N ARG A 40 5.40 -16.66 -4.04
CA ARG A 40 5.78 -17.21 -2.73
C ARG A 40 6.78 -18.37 -2.74
N THR A 41 7.09 -18.96 -3.90
CA THR A 41 8.06 -20.06 -3.96
C THR A 41 9.48 -19.54 -3.79
N VAL A 42 10.41 -20.40 -3.31
CA VAL A 42 11.82 -20.03 -3.15
C VAL A 42 12.44 -19.54 -4.46
N GLU A 43 12.05 -20.15 -5.59
CA GLU A 43 12.52 -19.76 -6.91
C GLU A 43 12.05 -18.34 -7.30
N GLU A 44 10.75 -18.06 -7.19
CA GLU A 44 10.20 -16.74 -7.54
C GLU A 44 10.70 -15.65 -6.58
N LEU A 45 10.79 -15.95 -5.28
CA LEU A 45 11.38 -15.03 -4.30
C LEU A 45 12.85 -14.73 -4.60
N SER A 46 13.63 -15.72 -5.06
CA SER A 46 15.00 -15.48 -5.50
C SER A 46 15.06 -14.55 -6.71
N LYS A 47 14.19 -14.74 -7.71
CA LYS A 47 14.09 -13.85 -8.87
C LYS A 47 13.70 -12.42 -8.46
N LEU A 48 12.75 -12.26 -7.52
CA LEU A 48 12.35 -10.94 -6.99
C LEU A 48 13.50 -10.23 -6.27
N LEU A 49 14.27 -10.96 -5.45
CA LEU A 49 15.45 -10.42 -4.76
C LEU A 49 16.51 -9.94 -5.76
N GLU A 50 16.83 -10.76 -6.76
CA GLU A 50 17.77 -10.42 -7.82
C GLU A 50 17.29 -9.25 -8.69
N ALA A 51 15.97 -9.14 -8.92
CA ALA A 51 15.35 -8.02 -9.62
C ALA A 51 15.43 -6.71 -8.81
N GLY A 52 15.57 -6.79 -7.47
CA GLY A 52 15.77 -5.63 -6.59
C GLY A 52 14.70 -5.39 -5.53
N MET A 53 13.90 -6.41 -5.20
CA MET A 53 12.99 -6.35 -4.05
C MET A 53 13.78 -6.04 -2.78
N SER A 54 13.31 -5.04 -2.02
CA SER A 54 13.94 -4.58 -0.78
C SER A 54 13.15 -4.96 0.46
N VAL A 55 11.82 -5.03 0.34
CA VAL A 55 10.89 -5.38 1.42
C VAL A 55 9.85 -6.36 0.88
N ALA A 56 9.61 -7.44 1.59
CA ALA A 56 8.53 -8.39 1.35
C ALA A 56 7.34 -8.04 2.25
N ARG A 57 6.20 -7.65 1.64
CA ARG A 57 4.95 -7.33 2.35
C ARG A 57 4.07 -8.58 2.41
N PHE A 58 3.66 -8.94 3.63
CA PHE A 58 2.71 -10.00 3.94
C PHE A 58 1.37 -9.35 4.26
N ASP A 59 0.38 -9.56 3.41
CA ASP A 59 -0.94 -8.92 3.49
C ASP A 59 -1.90 -9.83 4.26
N PHE A 60 -2.25 -9.43 5.48
CA PHE A 60 -3.10 -10.18 6.40
C PHE A 60 -4.60 -9.95 6.19
N SER A 61 -4.99 -9.20 5.16
CA SER A 61 -6.40 -9.19 4.73
C SER A 61 -6.84 -10.54 4.14
N TRP A 62 -5.89 -11.44 3.86
CA TRP A 62 -6.13 -12.79 3.36
C TRP A 62 -5.01 -13.75 3.81
N GLY A 63 -5.28 -15.05 3.68
CA GLY A 63 -4.32 -16.08 4.05
C GLY A 63 -4.31 -16.39 5.56
N SER A 64 -3.87 -17.60 5.90
CA SER A 64 -3.71 -18.02 7.31
C SER A 64 -2.30 -17.73 7.82
N HIS A 65 -2.11 -17.80 9.14
CA HIS A 65 -0.79 -17.72 9.77
C HIS A 65 0.19 -18.78 9.21
N GLU A 66 -0.31 -19.99 8.93
CA GLU A 66 0.48 -21.09 8.35
C GLU A 66 0.95 -20.72 6.95
N TYR A 67 0.06 -20.17 6.11
CA TYR A 67 0.37 -19.71 4.76
C TYR A 67 1.48 -18.66 4.76
N HIS A 68 1.36 -17.63 5.62
CA HIS A 68 2.36 -16.57 5.72
C HIS A 68 3.67 -17.06 6.34
N THR A 69 3.61 -18.03 7.28
CA THR A 69 4.80 -18.63 7.88
C THR A 69 5.59 -19.44 6.86
N GLU A 70 4.92 -20.27 6.06
CA GLU A 70 5.57 -21.01 4.97
C GLU A 70 6.23 -20.06 3.97
N THR A 71 5.50 -18.99 3.59
CA THR A 71 6.02 -17.96 2.68
C THR A 71 7.27 -17.26 3.25
N LEU A 72 7.27 -16.94 4.54
CA LEU A 72 8.42 -16.34 5.23
C LEU A 72 9.62 -17.32 5.28
N MET A 73 9.38 -18.61 5.50
CA MET A 73 10.42 -19.63 5.46
C MET A 73 11.05 -19.71 4.06
N ASN A 74 10.23 -19.66 3.02
CA ASN A 74 10.69 -19.64 1.63
C ASN A 74 11.52 -18.38 1.35
N LEU A 75 11.10 -17.20 1.84
CA LEU A 75 11.87 -15.96 1.72
C LEU A 75 13.24 -16.08 2.40
N ARG A 76 13.28 -16.59 3.62
CA ARG A 76 14.53 -16.81 4.35
C ARG A 76 15.47 -17.76 3.60
N GLN A 77 14.92 -18.78 2.94
CA GLN A 77 15.71 -19.68 2.10
C GLN A 77 16.21 -18.98 0.83
N ALA A 78 15.37 -18.19 0.15
CA ALA A 78 15.75 -17.38 -1.02
C ALA A 78 16.87 -16.38 -0.67
N MET A 79 16.77 -15.69 0.47
CA MET A 79 17.83 -14.79 0.98
C MET A 79 19.16 -15.51 1.20
N LYS A 80 19.13 -16.77 1.72
CA LYS A 80 20.34 -17.58 1.89
C LYS A 80 20.95 -17.97 0.54
N ASN A 81 20.12 -18.29 -0.44
CA ASN A 81 20.56 -18.73 -1.77
C ASN A 81 21.18 -17.57 -2.56
N THR A 82 20.52 -16.41 -2.57
CA THR A 82 20.95 -15.21 -3.33
C THR A 82 22.00 -14.37 -2.62
N LYS A 83 22.15 -14.50 -1.31
CA LYS A 83 22.96 -13.62 -0.43
C LYS A 83 22.45 -12.16 -0.41
N ILE A 84 21.19 -11.94 -0.73
CA ILE A 84 20.55 -10.63 -0.73
C ILE A 84 19.64 -10.55 0.50
N LEU A 85 19.78 -9.48 1.29
CA LEU A 85 18.93 -9.21 2.44
C LEU A 85 17.63 -8.55 1.98
N CYS A 86 16.52 -8.91 2.64
CA CYS A 86 15.20 -8.34 2.42
C CYS A 86 14.53 -8.13 3.77
N ALA A 87 13.97 -6.95 3.97
CA ALA A 87 13.15 -6.68 5.15
C ALA A 87 11.74 -7.29 4.98
N THR A 88 11.05 -7.44 6.10
CA THR A 88 9.70 -8.02 6.18
C THR A 88 8.71 -7.00 6.71
N MET A 89 7.53 -6.93 6.10
CA MET A 89 6.46 -6.03 6.48
C MET A 89 5.16 -6.81 6.66
N LEU A 90 4.55 -6.75 7.83
CA LEU A 90 3.19 -7.22 8.08
C LEU A 90 2.23 -6.07 7.75
N ASP A 91 1.29 -6.29 6.86
CA ASP A 91 0.22 -5.34 6.55
C ASP A 91 -1.07 -5.80 7.22
N THR A 92 -1.62 -4.97 8.10
CA THR A 92 -2.84 -5.28 8.84
C THR A 92 -4.06 -5.21 7.92
N CYS A 93 -5.09 -6.00 8.20
CA CYS A 93 -6.38 -5.90 7.53
C CYS A 93 -7.05 -4.56 7.84
N GLY A 94 -6.97 -4.14 9.10
CA GLY A 94 -7.62 -2.92 9.58
C GLY A 94 -9.14 -3.04 9.54
N SER A 95 -9.80 -1.91 9.33
CA SER A 95 -11.25 -1.82 9.20
C SER A 95 -11.74 -2.04 7.75
N GLU A 96 -11.12 -2.95 7.04
CA GLU A 96 -11.59 -3.32 5.71
C GLU A 96 -12.89 -4.13 5.82
N VAL A 97 -13.95 -3.55 5.29
CA VAL A 97 -15.24 -4.24 5.15
C VAL A 97 -15.22 -5.02 3.85
N ALA A 98 -15.60 -6.28 3.89
CA ALA A 98 -15.57 -7.11 2.70
C ALA A 98 -16.86 -7.94 2.53
N VAL A 99 -17.12 -8.35 1.30
CA VAL A 99 -18.14 -9.32 0.93
C VAL A 99 -17.47 -10.58 0.45
N ARG A 100 -17.86 -11.72 0.98
CA ARG A 100 -17.40 -13.04 0.51
C ARG A 100 -18.35 -13.57 -0.54
N LEU A 101 -17.85 -13.89 -1.74
CA LEU A 101 -18.65 -14.45 -2.85
C LEU A 101 -18.65 -15.98 -2.92
N ALA A 102 -17.77 -16.68 -2.24
CA ALA A 102 -17.70 -18.14 -2.26
C ALA A 102 -17.47 -18.71 -0.87
N ALA A 103 -18.12 -19.87 -0.58
CA ALA A 103 -18.00 -20.60 0.70
C ALA A 103 -16.72 -21.45 0.79
N GLU A 104 -15.88 -21.50 -0.26
CA GLU A 104 -14.70 -22.34 -0.30
C GLU A 104 -13.51 -21.69 0.42
N ASP A 105 -12.72 -22.52 1.07
CA ASP A 105 -11.57 -22.18 1.91
C ASP A 105 -10.68 -21.13 1.29
N VAL A 106 -10.53 -19.98 1.95
CA VAL A 106 -9.68 -18.85 1.52
C VAL A 106 -8.20 -19.25 1.38
N SER A 107 -7.82 -20.41 1.94
CA SER A 107 -6.49 -21.01 1.78
C SER A 107 -6.17 -21.47 0.35
N SER A 108 -7.19 -21.57 -0.50
CA SER A 108 -7.07 -22.02 -1.89
C SER A 108 -7.35 -20.90 -2.90
N PHE A 109 -6.66 -19.75 -2.79
CA PHE A 109 -6.66 -18.73 -3.82
C PHE A 109 -6.23 -19.23 -5.21
N ASP A 110 -5.73 -20.45 -5.30
CA ASP A 110 -5.23 -21.12 -6.51
C ASP A 110 -6.32 -21.91 -7.27
N LYS A 111 -7.51 -22.07 -6.69
CA LYS A 111 -8.60 -22.79 -7.35
C LYS A 111 -9.72 -21.83 -7.72
N ASP A 112 -9.60 -21.35 -8.95
CA ASP A 112 -10.68 -20.77 -9.77
C ASP A 112 -11.70 -19.90 -9.01
N ALA A 113 -11.61 -18.59 -9.21
CA ALA A 113 -12.76 -17.71 -9.02
C ALA A 113 -14.04 -18.42 -9.47
N PRO A 114 -15.18 -18.22 -8.80
CA PRO A 114 -16.42 -18.94 -9.15
C PRO A 114 -16.55 -18.96 -10.66
N LYS A 115 -16.69 -20.17 -11.22
CA LYS A 115 -16.64 -20.44 -12.68
C LYS A 115 -17.67 -19.62 -13.45
N THR A 116 -18.65 -19.08 -12.73
CA THR A 116 -19.69 -18.19 -13.25
C THR A 116 -19.65 -16.86 -12.52
N PRO A 117 -19.40 -15.72 -13.20
CA PRO A 117 -19.51 -14.41 -12.59
C PRO A 117 -20.91 -14.18 -12.04
N LEU A 118 -21.00 -13.54 -10.86
CA LEU A 118 -22.28 -13.10 -10.34
C LEU A 118 -22.77 -11.88 -11.13
N VAL A 119 -23.91 -12.01 -11.79
CA VAL A 119 -24.47 -10.94 -12.63
C VAL A 119 -25.33 -10.03 -11.78
N MET A 120 -24.93 -8.77 -11.68
CA MET A 120 -25.69 -7.70 -11.04
C MET A 120 -26.41 -6.88 -12.12
N LYS A 121 -27.63 -6.47 -11.86
CA LYS A 121 -28.43 -5.64 -12.77
C LYS A 121 -28.85 -4.35 -12.08
N GLU A 122 -28.77 -3.25 -12.81
CA GLU A 122 -29.29 -1.96 -12.36
C GLU A 122 -30.76 -2.06 -11.92
N GLY A 123 -31.10 -1.47 -10.79
CA GLY A 123 -32.44 -1.50 -10.18
C GLY A 123 -32.75 -2.73 -9.33
N ASN A 124 -31.92 -3.78 -9.35
CA ASN A 124 -32.11 -4.94 -8.48
C ASN A 124 -31.86 -4.59 -7.02
N LYS A 125 -32.58 -5.29 -6.12
CA LYS A 125 -32.36 -5.19 -4.67
C LYS A 125 -31.31 -6.19 -4.22
N VAL A 126 -30.44 -5.73 -3.32
CA VAL A 126 -29.39 -6.54 -2.70
C VAL A 126 -29.48 -6.38 -1.19
N VAL A 127 -29.41 -7.47 -0.47
CA VAL A 127 -29.36 -7.50 0.98
C VAL A 127 -27.90 -7.76 1.41
N LEU A 128 -27.31 -6.81 2.13
CA LEU A 128 -26.03 -6.98 2.80
C LEU A 128 -26.31 -7.47 4.23
N SER A 129 -25.84 -8.65 4.60
CA SER A 129 -26.07 -9.25 5.91
C SER A 129 -24.76 -9.45 6.65
N VAL A 130 -24.70 -8.97 7.88
CA VAL A 130 -23.50 -9.11 8.74
C VAL A 130 -23.32 -10.56 9.18
N CYS A 131 -22.12 -11.10 8.94
CA CYS A 131 -21.76 -12.48 9.25
C CYS A 131 -20.56 -12.53 10.20
N ASN A 132 -20.81 -12.78 11.48
CA ASN A 132 -19.82 -12.66 12.55
C ASN A 132 -19.04 -13.94 12.85
N HIS A 133 -19.53 -15.12 12.45
CA HIS A 133 -18.89 -16.40 12.75
C HIS A 133 -18.47 -17.15 11.50
N GLU A 134 -17.30 -17.79 11.56
CA GLU A 134 -16.78 -18.59 10.44
C GLU A 134 -17.73 -19.74 10.03
N GLU A 135 -18.50 -20.29 10.97
CA GLU A 135 -19.50 -21.32 10.69
C GLU A 135 -20.70 -20.79 9.92
N ASP A 136 -21.15 -19.57 10.20
CA ASP A 136 -22.22 -18.91 9.44
C ASP A 136 -21.75 -18.55 8.03
N GLN A 137 -20.49 -18.14 7.89
CA GLN A 137 -19.88 -17.82 6.60
C GLN A 137 -19.76 -19.01 5.65
N LYS A 138 -19.56 -20.23 6.18
CA LYS A 138 -19.44 -21.47 5.39
C LYS A 138 -20.80 -21.96 4.84
N ASN A 139 -21.88 -21.58 5.47
CA ASN A 139 -23.24 -22.08 5.13
C ASN A 139 -24.06 -21.06 4.31
N MET A 140 -23.61 -19.83 4.15
CA MET A 140 -24.36 -18.83 3.41
C MET A 140 -24.13 -18.92 1.90
N VAL A 141 -25.23 -19.07 1.17
CA VAL A 141 -25.21 -19.04 -0.30
C VAL A 141 -25.27 -17.61 -0.76
N VAL A 142 -24.22 -17.17 -1.46
CA VAL A 142 -24.17 -15.86 -2.12
C VAL A 142 -24.99 -15.89 -3.39
N THR A 143 -25.86 -14.91 -3.55
CA THR A 143 -26.68 -14.72 -4.75
C THR A 143 -26.57 -13.27 -5.25
N SER A 144 -27.12 -12.96 -6.42
CA SER A 144 -27.23 -11.57 -6.89
C SER A 144 -28.09 -10.66 -6.01
N GLU A 145 -28.79 -11.23 -5.04
CA GLU A 145 -29.72 -10.52 -4.14
C GLU A 145 -29.27 -10.57 -2.68
N PHE A 146 -28.22 -11.34 -2.35
CA PHE A 146 -27.78 -11.53 -0.96
C PHE A 146 -26.26 -11.65 -0.85
N PHE A 147 -25.65 -10.75 -0.06
CA PHE A 147 -24.22 -10.70 0.19
C PHE A 147 -23.87 -10.77 1.68
N PRO A 148 -23.11 -11.77 2.12
CA PRO A 148 -22.56 -11.80 3.46
C PRO A 148 -21.41 -10.79 3.59
N VAL A 149 -21.55 -9.87 4.54
CA VAL A 149 -20.53 -8.87 4.89
C VAL A 149 -19.69 -9.40 6.04
N VAL A 150 -18.39 -9.38 5.88
CA VAL A 150 -17.42 -9.80 6.90
C VAL A 150 -16.61 -8.61 7.40
N ASN A 151 -16.06 -8.72 8.59
CA ASN A 151 -15.22 -7.71 9.25
C ASN A 151 -15.94 -6.40 9.62
N CYS A 152 -17.28 -6.41 9.73
CA CYS A 152 -18.02 -5.21 10.10
C CYS A 152 -19.30 -5.55 10.90
N ASP A 153 -19.15 -5.77 12.21
CA ASP A 153 -20.28 -6.09 13.10
C ASP A 153 -21.27 -4.95 13.26
N SER A 154 -20.79 -3.73 13.09
CA SER A 154 -21.56 -2.50 13.27
C SER A 154 -22.09 -1.92 11.96
N LEU A 155 -22.15 -2.69 10.86
CA LEU A 155 -22.57 -2.19 9.54
C LEU A 155 -23.88 -1.40 9.61
N CYS A 156 -24.90 -1.91 10.29
CA CYS A 156 -26.20 -1.28 10.42
C CYS A 156 -26.20 0.01 11.26
N GLU A 157 -25.17 0.21 12.10
CA GLU A 157 -25.00 1.42 12.92
C GLU A 157 -24.22 2.52 12.18
N ILE A 158 -23.43 2.09 11.20
CA ILE A 158 -22.50 2.96 10.47
C ILE A 158 -23.19 3.60 9.27
N VAL A 159 -23.97 2.81 8.52
CA VAL A 159 -24.65 3.27 7.30
C VAL A 159 -25.91 4.05 7.61
N SER A 160 -26.28 4.93 6.70
CA SER A 160 -27.52 5.69 6.72
C SER A 160 -28.30 5.49 5.41
N VAL A 161 -29.62 5.61 5.46
CA VAL A 161 -30.45 5.55 4.25
C VAL A 161 -30.01 6.66 3.28
N GLY A 162 -29.78 6.30 2.03
CA GLY A 162 -29.26 7.18 0.98
C GLY A 162 -27.73 7.15 0.83
N ASP A 163 -26.98 6.47 1.71
CA ASP A 163 -25.54 6.31 1.53
C ASP A 163 -25.23 5.46 0.31
N SER A 164 -24.12 5.75 -0.33
CA SER A 164 -23.59 4.96 -1.43
C SER A 164 -22.60 3.93 -0.92
N ILE A 165 -22.76 2.69 -1.36
CA ILE A 165 -21.86 1.58 -1.08
C ILE A 165 -21.28 1.11 -2.40
N PHE A 166 -19.95 1.04 -2.47
CA PHE A 166 -19.21 0.43 -3.58
C PHE A 166 -18.75 -0.97 -3.18
N ILE A 167 -18.98 -1.96 -4.04
CA ILE A 167 -18.46 -3.31 -3.87
C ILE A 167 -17.69 -3.71 -5.12
N GLY A 168 -16.41 -4.03 -4.96
CA GLY A 168 -15.57 -4.38 -6.08
C GLY A 168 -14.26 -5.03 -5.67
N GLN A 169 -13.51 -5.49 -6.65
CA GLN A 169 -12.15 -5.94 -6.39
C GLN A 169 -11.26 -4.71 -6.21
N TYR A 170 -10.76 -4.51 -5.01
CA TYR A 170 -9.80 -3.46 -4.66
C TYR A 170 -8.61 -3.32 -5.62
N LEU A 171 -8.22 -4.43 -6.24
CA LEU A 171 -7.09 -4.53 -7.15
C LEU A 171 -7.43 -4.24 -8.63
N PHE A 172 -8.69 -3.96 -8.96
CA PHE A 172 -9.16 -3.66 -10.33
C PHE A 172 -9.95 -2.35 -10.42
N THR A 173 -9.51 -1.33 -9.71
CA THR A 173 -10.09 0.00 -9.91
C THR A 173 -9.81 0.47 -11.33
N GLY A 174 -10.84 0.57 -12.13
CA GLY A 174 -10.77 0.95 -13.55
C GLY A 174 -11.56 0.03 -14.50
N SER A 175 -12.05 -1.13 -14.00
CA SER A 175 -13.01 -1.95 -14.75
C SER A 175 -14.41 -1.67 -14.22
N GLU A 176 -15.13 -0.76 -14.85
CA GLU A 176 -16.53 -0.43 -14.53
C GLU A 176 -17.45 -1.66 -14.56
N THR A 177 -17.04 -2.71 -15.26
CA THR A 177 -17.82 -3.95 -15.42
C THR A 177 -17.68 -4.93 -14.25
N SER A 178 -16.69 -4.78 -13.36
CA SER A 178 -16.43 -5.72 -12.25
C SER A 178 -16.77 -5.15 -10.88
N SER A 179 -17.43 -4.00 -10.83
CA SER A 179 -17.76 -3.31 -9.58
C SER A 179 -19.23 -2.86 -9.61
N VAL A 180 -19.91 -2.98 -8.46
CA VAL A 180 -21.30 -2.52 -8.30
C VAL A 180 -21.37 -1.35 -7.32
N TYR A 181 -22.14 -0.35 -7.69
CA TYR A 181 -22.53 0.75 -6.83
C TYR A 181 -23.94 0.49 -6.30
N LEU A 182 -24.11 0.62 -5.00
CA LEU A 182 -25.36 0.40 -4.30
C LEU A 182 -25.78 1.68 -3.58
N THR A 183 -27.08 1.91 -3.50
CA THR A 183 -27.66 2.94 -2.61
C THR A 183 -28.43 2.24 -1.50
N VAL A 184 -28.23 2.67 -0.25
CA VAL A 184 -28.93 2.13 0.92
C VAL A 184 -30.38 2.60 0.91
N ASP A 185 -31.32 1.65 0.90
CA ASP A 185 -32.77 1.94 0.92
C ASP A 185 -33.36 1.83 2.34
N SER A 186 -32.98 0.78 3.07
CA SER A 186 -33.46 0.56 4.44
C SER A 186 -32.46 -0.27 5.25
N ILE A 187 -32.58 -0.15 6.57
CA ILE A 187 -31.70 -0.81 7.55
C ILE A 187 -32.56 -1.61 8.52
N ASP A 188 -32.29 -2.90 8.64
CA ASP A 188 -32.89 -3.79 9.62
C ASP A 188 -31.87 -4.14 10.70
N ILE A 189 -31.98 -3.44 11.83
CA ILE A 189 -31.04 -3.60 12.95
C ILE A 189 -31.23 -4.94 13.65
N GLU A 190 -32.47 -5.46 13.74
CA GLU A 190 -32.78 -6.71 14.43
C GLU A 190 -32.17 -7.91 13.71
N ASN A 191 -32.28 -7.94 12.37
CA ASN A 191 -31.74 -8.99 11.53
C ASN A 191 -30.30 -8.70 11.05
N LYS A 192 -29.72 -7.54 11.42
CA LYS A 192 -28.38 -7.09 10.99
C LYS A 192 -28.24 -7.06 9.45
N GLN A 193 -29.23 -6.50 8.78
CA GLN A 193 -29.30 -6.44 7.32
C GLN A 193 -29.45 -5.01 6.81
N VAL A 194 -28.82 -4.73 5.67
CA VAL A 194 -28.94 -3.48 4.94
C VAL A 194 -29.46 -3.79 3.54
N VAL A 195 -30.62 -3.26 3.21
CA VAL A 195 -31.23 -3.42 1.87
C VAL A 195 -30.76 -2.29 0.98
N CYS A 196 -30.25 -2.61 -0.18
CA CYS A 196 -29.69 -1.67 -1.15
C CYS A 196 -30.28 -1.87 -2.54
N THR A 197 -30.22 -0.83 -3.37
CA THR A 197 -30.52 -0.88 -4.81
C THR A 197 -29.23 -0.79 -5.62
N CYS A 198 -29.09 -1.64 -6.64
CA CYS A 198 -27.99 -1.56 -7.61
C CYS A 198 -28.13 -0.35 -8.52
N ASN A 199 -27.06 0.42 -8.70
CA ASN A 199 -27.06 1.63 -9.55
C ASN A 199 -26.42 1.40 -10.92
N ASN A 200 -25.85 0.22 -11.17
CA ASN A 200 -25.23 -0.15 -12.45
C ASN A 200 -25.25 -1.65 -12.68
N ASP A 201 -25.12 -2.05 -13.94
CA ASP A 201 -24.85 -3.44 -14.32
C ASP A 201 -23.41 -3.80 -13.98
N ALA A 202 -23.17 -4.99 -13.39
CA ALA A 202 -21.82 -5.47 -13.08
C ALA A 202 -21.72 -7.00 -13.18
N LEU A 203 -20.49 -7.47 -13.45
CA LEU A 203 -20.11 -8.90 -13.43
C LEU A 203 -19.12 -9.11 -12.29
N MET A 204 -19.61 -9.49 -11.11
CA MET A 204 -18.78 -9.65 -9.92
C MET A 204 -18.00 -10.96 -10.00
N ARG A 205 -16.69 -10.86 -9.82
CA ARG A 205 -15.75 -12.00 -9.85
C ARG A 205 -14.84 -11.94 -8.63
N GLY A 206 -14.35 -13.10 -8.19
CA GLY A 206 -13.45 -13.21 -7.04
C GLY A 206 -14.10 -13.89 -5.86
N VAL A 207 -13.32 -14.17 -4.83
CA VAL A 207 -13.77 -14.83 -3.60
C VAL A 207 -14.14 -13.81 -2.53
N LEU A 208 -13.37 -12.73 -2.44
CA LEU A 208 -13.53 -11.66 -1.49
C LEU A 208 -13.52 -10.32 -2.23
N LEU A 209 -14.53 -9.50 -1.99
CA LEU A 209 -14.67 -8.17 -2.57
C LEU A 209 -14.66 -7.13 -1.47
N THR A 210 -13.94 -6.04 -1.68
CA THR A 210 -13.90 -4.91 -0.76
C THR A 210 -15.19 -4.11 -0.85
N VAL A 211 -15.71 -3.72 0.31
CA VAL A 211 -16.87 -2.84 0.48
C VAL A 211 -16.38 -1.47 0.93
N GLN A 212 -16.67 -0.46 0.15
CA GLN A 212 -16.41 0.93 0.52
C GLN A 212 -17.75 1.64 0.72
N ILE A 213 -17.88 2.32 1.85
CA ILE A 213 -19.10 3.01 2.25
C ILE A 213 -18.79 4.51 2.31
N SER A 214 -19.59 5.33 1.62
CA SER A 214 -19.50 6.78 1.74
C SER A 214 -19.74 7.19 3.19
N ASN A 215 -18.92 8.10 3.72
CA ASN A 215 -19.06 8.66 5.07
C ASN A 215 -18.75 7.71 6.26
N ILE A 216 -18.09 6.57 6.04
CA ILE A 216 -17.72 5.64 7.12
C ILE A 216 -16.65 6.22 8.07
N GLY A 217 -15.77 7.07 7.53
CA GLY A 217 -14.66 7.87 8.10
C GLY A 217 -14.11 7.45 9.46
N GLU A 218 -14.73 7.91 10.54
CA GLU A 218 -14.18 7.81 11.91
C GLU A 218 -14.84 6.70 12.76
N LYS A 219 -15.81 5.98 12.19
CA LYS A 219 -16.66 5.07 12.98
C LYS A 219 -16.08 3.67 13.20
N LEU A 220 -15.06 3.28 12.45
CA LEU A 220 -14.42 1.97 12.58
C LEU A 220 -13.04 2.08 13.25
N PRO A 221 -12.71 1.14 14.16
CA PRO A 221 -11.38 1.12 14.78
C PRO A 221 -10.30 0.76 13.74
N THR A 222 -9.18 1.44 13.78
CA THR A 222 -8.02 1.18 12.90
C THR A 222 -7.42 -0.20 13.15
N LEU A 223 -7.32 -0.62 14.39
CA LEU A 223 -6.87 -1.95 14.80
C LEU A 223 -8.05 -2.78 15.31
N SER A 224 -8.36 -3.84 14.58
CA SER A 224 -9.30 -4.88 15.01
C SER A 224 -8.63 -5.83 16.02
N ARG A 225 -9.44 -6.68 16.70
CA ARG A 225 -8.89 -7.74 17.58
C ARG A 225 -8.05 -8.75 16.80
N ASN A 226 -8.42 -9.00 15.53
CA ASN A 226 -7.65 -9.89 14.66
C ASN A 226 -6.30 -9.27 14.30
N ASP A 227 -6.24 -7.97 13.99
CA ASP A 227 -4.98 -7.29 13.73
C ASP A 227 -4.04 -7.34 14.95
N GLU A 228 -4.57 -7.10 16.15
CA GLU A 228 -3.80 -7.24 17.41
C GLU A 228 -3.25 -8.66 17.57
N HIS A 229 -4.09 -9.66 17.27
CA HIS A 229 -3.69 -11.07 17.31
C HIS A 229 -2.59 -11.36 16.27
N ASP A 230 -2.71 -10.87 15.05
CA ASP A 230 -1.76 -11.09 13.96
C ASP A 230 -0.41 -10.41 14.23
N ILE A 231 -0.45 -9.17 14.72
CA ILE A 231 0.76 -8.45 15.14
C ILE A 231 1.51 -9.23 16.22
N VAL A 232 0.82 -9.68 17.28
CA VAL A 232 1.45 -10.36 18.41
C VAL A 232 1.86 -11.79 18.07
N ASN A 233 0.93 -12.58 17.50
CA ASN A 233 1.14 -14.00 17.32
C ASN A 233 1.89 -14.38 16.05
N TRP A 234 2.00 -13.48 15.10
CA TRP A 234 2.80 -13.70 13.92
C TRP A 234 3.91 -12.65 13.75
N GLY A 235 3.59 -11.36 13.77
CA GLY A 235 4.53 -10.27 13.54
C GLY A 235 5.69 -10.28 14.53
N VAL A 236 5.38 -10.17 15.82
CA VAL A 236 6.39 -10.18 16.91
C VAL A 236 7.14 -11.50 16.94
N LYS A 237 6.45 -12.65 16.86
CA LYS A 237 7.11 -13.98 16.89
C LYS A 237 8.09 -14.21 15.75
N ASN A 238 7.85 -13.60 14.61
CA ASN A 238 8.71 -13.73 13.43
C ASN A 238 9.73 -12.60 13.30
N ASN A 239 9.75 -11.63 14.23
CA ASN A 239 10.62 -10.47 14.24
C ASN A 239 10.51 -9.67 12.92
N VAL A 240 9.29 -9.27 12.54
CA VAL A 240 9.09 -8.44 11.35
C VAL A 240 9.70 -7.06 11.54
N ASP A 241 10.21 -6.50 10.45
CA ASP A 241 10.88 -5.20 10.47
C ASP A 241 9.87 -4.04 10.49
N PHE A 242 8.71 -4.22 9.82
CA PHE A 242 7.69 -3.19 9.67
C PHE A 242 6.30 -3.72 9.95
N ILE A 243 5.45 -2.87 10.54
CA ILE A 243 3.99 -2.98 10.52
C ILE A 243 3.46 -1.89 9.58
N SER A 244 2.72 -2.28 8.57
CA SER A 244 1.91 -1.36 7.76
C SER A 244 0.52 -1.29 8.38
N LEU A 245 0.22 -0.16 9.03
CA LEU A 245 -0.99 0.04 9.80
C LEU A 245 -2.10 0.57 8.90
N SER A 246 -2.99 -0.30 8.45
CA SER A 246 -4.07 0.01 7.53
C SER A 246 -5.09 0.98 8.15
N PHE A 247 -5.66 1.83 7.31
CA PHE A 247 -6.70 2.81 7.67
C PHE A 247 -6.36 3.73 8.84
N THR A 248 -5.08 4.04 9.05
CA THR A 248 -4.65 5.00 10.09
C THR A 248 -5.36 6.32 9.91
N ASN A 249 -6.02 6.80 10.97
CA ASN A 249 -6.83 8.01 10.95
C ASN A 249 -6.34 9.08 11.95
N SER A 250 -5.57 8.69 12.96
CA SER A 250 -5.03 9.57 13.99
C SER A 250 -3.68 9.09 14.54
N ALA A 251 -2.96 9.99 15.22
CA ALA A 251 -1.76 9.63 15.95
C ALA A 251 -2.02 8.57 17.05
N GLU A 252 -3.22 8.55 17.64
CA GLU A 252 -3.57 7.57 18.68
C GLU A 252 -3.61 6.14 18.13
N ASP A 253 -3.98 5.96 16.86
CA ASP A 253 -3.91 4.64 16.20
C ASP A 253 -2.46 4.12 16.17
N VAL A 254 -1.53 5.00 15.81
CA VAL A 254 -0.09 4.67 15.79
C VAL A 254 0.41 4.36 17.20
N ARG A 255 0.04 5.19 18.20
CA ARG A 255 0.40 4.96 19.59
C ARG A 255 -0.16 3.65 20.14
N LYS A 256 -1.38 3.30 19.76
CA LYS A 256 -1.99 2.00 20.14
C LYS A 256 -1.16 0.84 19.60
N CYS A 257 -0.79 0.87 18.32
CA CYS A 257 0.08 -0.13 17.73
C CYS A 257 1.45 -0.18 18.42
N ARG A 258 2.03 0.99 18.71
CA ARG A 258 3.32 1.09 19.43
C ARG A 258 3.26 0.45 20.81
N ARG A 259 2.21 0.71 21.61
CA ARG A 259 2.02 0.08 22.92
C ARG A 259 1.99 -1.46 22.82
N ILE A 260 1.29 -2.01 21.83
CA ILE A 260 1.27 -3.46 21.61
C ILE A 260 2.67 -4.00 21.34
N LEU A 261 3.46 -3.34 20.49
CA LEU A 261 4.83 -3.73 20.19
C LEU A 261 5.74 -3.63 21.41
N ASP A 262 5.60 -2.56 22.20
CA ASP A 262 6.41 -2.31 23.41
C ASP A 262 6.11 -3.34 24.52
N GLU A 263 4.84 -3.66 24.76
CA GLU A 263 4.40 -4.71 25.68
C GLU A 263 5.02 -6.07 25.35
N HIS A 264 5.23 -6.35 24.07
CA HIS A 264 5.85 -7.59 23.58
C HIS A 264 7.35 -7.44 23.28
N LYS A 265 7.97 -6.30 23.70
CA LYS A 265 9.41 -6.02 23.56
C LYS A 265 9.92 -6.03 22.10
N SER A 266 9.06 -5.69 21.15
CA SER A 266 9.41 -5.59 19.73
C SER A 266 9.83 -4.17 19.33
N PHE A 267 10.80 -3.60 20.04
CA PHE A 267 11.25 -2.20 19.92
C PHE A 267 11.91 -1.88 18.57
N HIS A 268 12.36 -2.89 17.84
CA HIS A 268 12.97 -2.72 16.52
C HIS A 268 11.95 -2.53 15.40
N THR A 269 10.72 -3.03 15.60
CA THR A 269 9.68 -2.98 14.59
C THR A 269 9.19 -1.56 14.37
N LYS A 270 9.21 -1.12 13.10
CA LYS A 270 8.80 0.21 12.66
C LYS A 270 7.35 0.22 12.21
N ILE A 271 6.64 1.32 12.45
CA ILE A 271 5.24 1.48 12.06
C ILE A 271 5.15 2.44 10.88
N CYS A 272 4.60 1.94 9.77
CA CYS A 272 4.25 2.75 8.61
C CYS A 272 2.73 2.98 8.61
N ALA A 273 2.31 4.22 8.85
CA ALA A 273 0.89 4.60 8.82
C ALA A 273 0.37 4.63 7.38
N LYS A 274 -0.68 3.87 7.09
CA LYS A 274 -1.26 3.79 5.74
C LYS A 274 -2.44 4.76 5.63
N ILE A 275 -2.26 5.80 4.81
CA ILE A 275 -3.26 6.85 4.57
C ILE A 275 -4.16 6.43 3.43
N GLU A 276 -5.39 6.06 3.76
CA GLU A 276 -6.35 5.43 2.87
C GLU A 276 -7.70 6.18 2.81
N ARG A 277 -7.97 7.06 3.78
CA ARG A 277 -9.21 7.83 3.89
C ARG A 277 -8.96 9.33 3.91
N ALA A 278 -9.90 10.09 3.38
CA ALA A 278 -9.86 11.54 3.41
C ALA A 278 -9.90 12.12 4.84
N SER A 279 -10.53 11.41 5.80
CA SER A 279 -10.56 11.80 7.21
C SER A 279 -9.16 11.90 7.84
N ALA A 280 -8.24 10.99 7.50
CA ALA A 280 -6.86 10.99 7.99
C ALA A 280 -6.09 12.26 7.62
N LEU A 281 -6.51 12.96 6.55
CA LEU A 281 -5.82 14.17 6.09
C LEU A 281 -5.93 15.35 7.04
N LYS A 282 -6.96 15.36 7.87
CA LYS A 282 -7.13 16.40 8.92
C LYS A 282 -6.06 16.27 10.00
N ASN A 283 -5.57 15.04 10.21
CA ASN A 283 -4.65 14.66 11.28
C ASN A 283 -3.27 14.29 10.73
N ILE A 284 -2.98 14.63 9.47
CA ILE A 284 -1.81 14.10 8.75
C ILE A 284 -0.49 14.48 9.43
N ASP A 285 -0.37 15.68 9.98
CA ASP A 285 0.87 16.15 10.60
C ASP A 285 1.19 15.39 11.89
N GLU A 286 0.19 15.17 12.74
CA GLU A 286 0.36 14.38 13.97
C GLU A 286 0.60 12.88 13.67
N ILE A 287 0.01 12.35 12.59
CA ILE A 287 0.27 10.98 12.14
C ILE A 287 1.73 10.85 11.68
N ILE A 288 2.22 11.81 10.87
CA ILE A 288 3.62 11.83 10.40
C ILE A 288 4.59 11.93 11.57
N GLU A 289 4.29 12.75 12.56
CA GLU A 289 5.15 12.91 13.73
C GLU A 289 5.29 11.60 14.52
N GLU A 290 4.20 10.89 14.75
CA GLU A 290 4.16 9.68 15.58
C GLU A 290 4.65 8.43 14.85
N ALA A 291 4.37 8.30 13.54
CA ALA A 291 4.76 7.15 12.73
C ALA A 291 6.27 7.16 12.40
N ASP A 292 6.83 5.99 12.06
CA ASP A 292 8.19 5.88 11.51
C ASP A 292 8.21 6.13 10.00
N GLY A 293 7.07 5.93 9.32
CA GLY A 293 6.88 6.20 7.91
C GLY A 293 5.40 6.27 7.53
N VAL A 294 5.13 6.69 6.30
CA VAL A 294 3.77 6.83 5.76
C VAL A 294 3.64 6.13 4.42
N ILE A 295 2.55 5.39 4.24
CA ILE A 295 2.18 4.78 2.96
C ILE A 295 0.97 5.52 2.40
N ILE A 296 1.11 6.07 1.19
CA ILE A 296 0.04 6.79 0.49
C ILE A 296 -0.71 5.77 -0.37
N SER A 297 -1.92 5.39 0.06
CA SER A 297 -2.80 4.46 -0.65
C SER A 297 -3.68 5.20 -1.65
N ARG A 298 -3.13 5.53 -2.82
CA ARG A 298 -3.81 6.36 -3.84
C ARG A 298 -5.09 5.72 -4.37
N GLY A 299 -5.16 4.40 -4.40
CA GLY A 299 -6.37 3.68 -4.82
C GLY A 299 -7.57 4.02 -3.94
N ASN A 300 -7.43 3.90 -2.62
CA ASN A 300 -8.50 4.19 -1.66
C ASN A 300 -8.82 5.69 -1.61
N LEU A 301 -7.80 6.54 -1.53
CA LEU A 301 -7.99 7.99 -1.53
C LEU A 301 -8.71 8.47 -2.79
N GLY A 302 -8.44 7.84 -3.95
CA GLY A 302 -9.08 8.18 -5.23
C GLY A 302 -10.56 7.80 -5.32
N THR A 303 -11.09 6.99 -4.39
CA THR A 303 -12.53 6.69 -4.31
C THR A 303 -13.28 7.73 -3.47
N GLU A 304 -12.61 8.37 -2.50
CA GLU A 304 -13.20 9.39 -1.63
C GLU A 304 -12.95 10.82 -2.11
N LEU A 305 -11.93 11.02 -2.92
CA LEU A 305 -11.47 12.33 -3.38
C LEU A 305 -11.62 12.47 -4.89
N PRO A 306 -11.89 13.69 -5.40
CA PRO A 306 -11.85 13.96 -6.82
C PRO A 306 -10.49 13.57 -7.41
N PRO A 307 -10.46 12.79 -8.53
CA PRO A 307 -9.22 12.27 -9.10
C PRO A 307 -8.16 13.32 -9.37
N GLU A 308 -8.58 14.52 -9.78
CA GLU A 308 -7.69 15.65 -10.06
C GLU A 308 -7.01 16.24 -8.83
N LYS A 309 -7.39 15.82 -7.61
CA LYS A 309 -6.78 16.26 -6.35
C LYS A 309 -5.79 15.27 -5.75
N VAL A 310 -5.81 14.02 -6.18
CA VAL A 310 -4.98 12.95 -5.60
C VAL A 310 -3.49 13.25 -5.76
N PHE A 311 -3.06 13.80 -6.91
CA PHE A 311 -1.64 14.14 -7.11
C PHE A 311 -1.16 15.27 -6.19
N ILE A 312 -2.04 16.26 -5.90
CA ILE A 312 -1.70 17.37 -4.99
C ILE A 312 -1.44 16.79 -3.58
N LEU A 313 -2.31 15.87 -3.19
CA LEU A 313 -2.22 15.20 -1.91
C LEU A 313 -0.93 14.39 -1.77
N GLN A 314 -0.59 13.61 -2.81
CA GLN A 314 0.68 12.88 -2.86
C GLN A 314 1.86 13.80 -2.62
N LYS A 315 1.96 14.90 -3.38
CA LYS A 315 3.05 15.86 -3.26
C LYS A 315 3.11 16.50 -1.86
N MET A 316 1.95 16.83 -1.30
CA MET A 316 1.86 17.41 0.04
C MET A 316 2.35 16.44 1.11
N ILE A 317 1.89 15.20 1.11
CA ILE A 317 2.30 14.18 2.10
C ILE A 317 3.80 13.87 1.95
N LEU A 318 4.28 13.64 0.72
CA LEU A 318 5.70 13.40 0.46
C LEU A 318 6.57 14.54 0.99
N SER A 319 6.22 15.79 0.69
CA SER A 319 6.94 16.96 1.18
C SER A 319 6.99 17.02 2.70
N ARG A 320 5.85 16.78 3.39
CA ARG A 320 5.78 16.79 4.86
C ARG A 320 6.59 15.67 5.49
N CYS A 321 6.51 14.45 4.95
CA CYS A 321 7.33 13.33 5.41
C CYS A 321 8.82 13.62 5.27
N ASN A 322 9.24 14.18 4.13
CA ASN A 322 10.63 14.53 3.87
C ASN A 322 11.13 15.61 4.85
N VAL A 323 10.31 16.63 5.12
CA VAL A 323 10.65 17.68 6.13
C VAL A 323 10.75 17.07 7.52
N ALA A 324 9.86 16.15 7.88
CA ALA A 324 9.87 15.45 9.18
C ALA A 324 10.97 14.36 9.28
N GLY A 325 11.66 14.03 8.18
CA GLY A 325 12.64 12.95 8.14
C GLY A 325 12.03 11.56 8.28
N LYS A 326 10.78 11.38 7.82
CA LYS A 326 10.02 10.13 7.87
C LYS A 326 9.98 9.46 6.51
N HIS A 327 9.97 8.13 6.47
CA HIS A 327 9.87 7.39 5.21
C HIS A 327 8.54 7.63 4.53
N ALA A 328 8.58 7.92 3.23
CA ALA A 328 7.40 8.15 2.40
C ALA A 328 7.31 7.09 1.30
N ILE A 329 6.20 6.36 1.28
CA ILE A 329 5.98 5.21 0.41
C ILE A 329 4.74 5.49 -0.45
N VAL A 330 4.86 5.29 -1.76
CA VAL A 330 3.73 5.43 -2.71
C VAL A 330 3.30 4.06 -3.20
N ALA A 331 1.99 3.80 -3.16
CA ALA A 331 1.41 2.55 -3.63
C ALA A 331 0.65 2.73 -4.95
N ARG A 332 0.49 1.63 -5.70
CA ARG A 332 -0.28 1.51 -6.95
C ARG A 332 0.23 2.40 -8.09
N LEU A 333 1.25 1.91 -8.77
CA LEU A 333 1.95 2.67 -9.81
C LEU A 333 1.94 1.98 -11.19
N VAL A 334 1.97 0.64 -11.21
CA VAL A 334 2.15 -0.12 -12.46
C VAL A 334 1.16 -1.30 -12.54
N ASP A 335 -0.08 -1.08 -12.16
CA ASP A 335 -1.14 -2.09 -12.03
C ASP A 335 -1.30 -2.94 -13.30
N THR A 336 -1.11 -2.37 -14.50
CA THR A 336 -1.20 -3.09 -15.77
C THR A 336 -0.13 -4.17 -15.92
N MET A 337 1.00 -4.05 -15.19
CA MET A 337 2.06 -5.06 -15.22
C MET A 337 1.71 -6.36 -14.50
N ALA A 338 0.56 -6.45 -13.83
CA ALA A 338 0.02 -7.72 -13.39
C ALA A 338 -0.23 -8.68 -14.58
N GLU A 339 -0.67 -8.14 -15.71
CA GLU A 339 -1.02 -8.91 -16.91
C GLU A 339 -0.12 -8.61 -18.12
N ALA A 340 0.65 -7.53 -18.10
CA ALA A 340 1.51 -7.11 -19.20
C ALA A 340 2.99 -7.05 -18.77
N PRO A 341 3.94 -7.45 -19.66
CA PRO A 341 5.38 -7.44 -19.33
C PRO A 341 6.01 -6.04 -19.35
N ARG A 342 5.23 -5.00 -19.66
CA ARG A 342 5.68 -3.60 -19.73
C ARG A 342 4.62 -2.67 -19.18
N PRO A 343 5.01 -1.60 -18.47
CA PRO A 343 4.08 -0.59 -18.02
C PRO A 343 3.57 0.25 -19.21
N THR A 344 2.44 0.88 -19.03
CA THR A 344 2.01 1.97 -19.91
C THR A 344 2.93 3.17 -19.79
N ARG A 345 2.86 4.08 -20.77
CA ARG A 345 3.60 5.36 -20.70
C ARG A 345 3.20 6.18 -19.46
N ALA A 346 1.91 6.18 -19.12
CA ALA A 346 1.41 6.91 -17.96
C ALA A 346 1.99 6.34 -16.66
N GLU A 347 1.98 5.03 -16.49
CA GLU A 347 2.55 4.36 -15.31
C GLU A 347 4.06 4.57 -15.17
N ALA A 348 4.82 4.46 -16.28
CA ALA A 348 6.25 4.73 -16.24
C ALA A 348 6.56 6.19 -15.82
N THR A 349 5.75 7.14 -16.28
CA THR A 349 5.85 8.55 -15.88
C THR A 349 5.44 8.73 -14.42
N ASP A 350 4.44 8.01 -13.93
CA ASP A 350 3.96 8.07 -12.55
C ASP A 350 5.03 7.56 -11.57
N VAL A 351 5.69 6.44 -11.90
CA VAL A 351 6.86 5.94 -11.14
C VAL A 351 7.95 7.00 -11.06
N ALA A 352 8.33 7.60 -12.20
CA ALA A 352 9.37 8.61 -12.25
C ALA A 352 8.99 9.86 -11.42
N ASN A 353 7.74 10.33 -11.53
CA ASN A 353 7.25 11.45 -10.75
C ASN A 353 7.22 11.15 -9.24
N GLY A 354 6.84 9.94 -8.82
CA GLY A 354 6.90 9.53 -7.42
C GLY A 354 8.32 9.69 -6.84
N VAL A 355 9.33 9.25 -7.58
CA VAL A 355 10.74 9.43 -7.20
C VAL A 355 11.13 10.90 -7.14
N LEU A 356 10.79 11.68 -8.18
CA LEU A 356 11.10 13.11 -8.25
C LEU A 356 10.35 13.94 -7.19
N ASP A 357 9.20 13.47 -6.73
CA ASP A 357 8.46 14.07 -5.62
C ASP A 357 9.06 13.73 -4.24
N GLY A 358 10.05 12.81 -4.19
CA GLY A 358 10.78 12.47 -2.98
C GLY A 358 10.27 11.21 -2.25
N ALA A 359 9.67 10.25 -2.96
CA ALA A 359 9.31 8.96 -2.37
C ALA A 359 10.56 8.12 -2.06
N ASP A 360 10.62 7.55 -0.86
CA ASP A 360 11.71 6.66 -0.42
C ASP A 360 11.51 5.22 -0.92
N ALA A 361 10.24 4.81 -1.08
CA ALA A 361 9.91 3.48 -1.58
C ALA A 361 8.61 3.48 -2.39
N LEU A 362 8.51 2.47 -3.25
CA LEU A 362 7.33 2.19 -4.07
C LEU A 362 6.78 0.82 -3.69
N LEU A 363 5.47 0.74 -3.42
CA LEU A 363 4.79 -0.48 -2.99
C LEU A 363 4.01 -1.07 -4.16
N LEU A 364 4.38 -2.29 -4.54
CA LEU A 364 3.72 -3.11 -5.54
C LEU A 364 2.70 -4.05 -4.88
N GLY A 365 1.50 -4.06 -5.39
CA GLY A 365 0.37 -4.85 -4.90
C GLY A 365 0.12 -6.10 -5.75
N ALA A 366 -0.92 -6.04 -6.58
CA ALA A 366 -1.35 -7.14 -7.44
C ALA A 366 -0.27 -7.66 -8.37
N GLU A 367 0.61 -6.78 -8.84
CA GLU A 367 1.67 -7.06 -9.79
C GLU A 367 2.63 -8.13 -9.28
N THR A 368 2.90 -8.14 -7.97
CA THR A 368 3.78 -9.11 -7.33
C THR A 368 3.02 -10.19 -6.55
N LEU A 369 1.78 -9.92 -6.12
CA LEU A 369 0.93 -10.87 -5.42
C LEU A 369 0.48 -12.02 -6.33
N ARG A 370 -0.05 -11.66 -7.52
CA ARG A 370 -0.71 -12.58 -8.47
C ARG A 370 -0.36 -12.31 -9.94
N GLY A 371 0.46 -11.30 -10.20
CA GLY A 371 0.85 -10.93 -11.55
C GLY A 371 1.70 -12.01 -12.22
N ASN A 372 1.57 -12.12 -13.52
CA ASN A 372 2.33 -13.08 -14.33
C ASN A 372 3.77 -12.63 -14.58
N PHE A 373 4.09 -11.35 -14.31
CA PHE A 373 5.37 -10.70 -14.64
C PHE A 373 6.01 -10.03 -13.41
N ALA A 374 5.94 -10.69 -12.24
CA ALA A 374 6.35 -10.08 -10.97
C ALA A 374 7.83 -9.63 -10.96
N SER A 375 8.76 -10.48 -11.41
CA SER A 375 10.19 -10.14 -11.46
C SER A 375 10.51 -9.07 -12.49
N GLU A 376 9.85 -9.10 -13.66
CA GLU A 376 9.97 -8.09 -14.71
C GLU A 376 9.46 -6.73 -14.23
N THR A 377 8.38 -6.74 -13.46
CA THR A 377 7.80 -5.53 -12.85
C THR A 377 8.80 -4.87 -11.90
N VAL A 378 9.37 -5.64 -10.97
CA VAL A 378 10.39 -5.12 -10.03
C VAL A 378 11.60 -4.57 -10.79
N ALA A 379 12.11 -5.31 -11.77
CA ALA A 379 13.24 -4.89 -12.58
C ALA A 379 12.94 -3.62 -13.39
N MET A 380 11.72 -3.48 -13.92
CA MET A 380 11.29 -2.31 -14.69
C MET A 380 11.15 -1.08 -13.79
N VAL A 381 10.43 -1.20 -12.67
CA VAL A 381 10.27 -0.12 -11.69
C VAL A 381 11.63 0.37 -11.21
N ARG A 382 12.54 -0.54 -10.87
CA ARG A 382 13.90 -0.20 -10.46
C ARG A 382 14.69 0.55 -11.55
N LYS A 383 14.52 0.18 -12.82
CA LYS A 383 15.15 0.91 -13.94
C LYS A 383 14.62 2.34 -14.04
N ILE A 384 13.32 2.52 -13.92
CA ILE A 384 12.70 3.85 -13.97
C ILE A 384 13.17 4.70 -12.78
N CYS A 385 13.15 4.13 -11.55
CA CYS A 385 13.67 4.82 -10.36
C CYS A 385 15.10 5.32 -10.56
N ARG A 386 15.98 4.43 -11.05
CA ARG A 386 17.39 4.78 -11.29
C ARG A 386 17.56 5.92 -12.30
N GLU A 387 16.75 5.94 -13.36
CA GLU A 387 16.81 7.04 -14.32
C GLU A 387 16.28 8.34 -13.69
N ALA A 388 15.16 8.30 -12.97
CA ALA A 388 14.62 9.47 -12.29
C ALA A 388 15.57 10.04 -11.23
N GLU A 389 16.24 9.20 -10.44
CA GLU A 389 17.23 9.59 -9.43
C GLU A 389 18.41 10.39 -10.01
N ARG A 390 18.73 10.19 -11.28
CA ARG A 390 19.82 10.95 -11.96
C ARG A 390 19.46 12.42 -12.18
N PHE A 391 18.16 12.71 -12.24
CA PHE A 391 17.63 14.06 -12.47
C PHE A 391 17.07 14.70 -11.21
N TYR A 392 17.15 13.99 -10.06
CA TYR A 392 16.69 14.51 -8.79
C TYR A 392 17.61 15.65 -8.32
N ASP A 393 17.09 16.87 -8.24
CA ASP A 393 17.84 18.05 -7.81
C ASP A 393 17.94 18.09 -6.28
N HIS A 394 18.93 17.38 -5.74
CA HIS A 394 19.20 17.31 -4.31
C HIS A 394 19.47 18.68 -3.66
N GLU A 395 20.10 19.61 -4.38
CA GLU A 395 20.45 20.91 -3.85
C GLU A 395 19.21 21.81 -3.71
N SER A 396 18.41 21.92 -4.76
CA SER A 396 17.17 22.69 -4.72
C SER A 396 16.19 22.12 -3.71
N PHE A 397 16.04 20.78 -3.66
CA PHE A 397 15.17 20.10 -2.73
C PHE A 397 15.60 20.36 -1.27
N TYR A 398 16.89 20.19 -0.97
CA TYR A 398 17.44 20.45 0.37
C TYR A 398 17.24 21.91 0.79
N ASN A 399 17.51 22.88 -0.09
CA ASN A 399 17.34 24.30 0.22
C ASN A 399 15.87 24.66 0.46
N ALA A 400 14.93 24.05 -0.27
CA ALA A 400 13.49 24.22 -0.05
C ALA A 400 13.07 23.68 1.32
N GLN A 401 13.50 22.48 1.70
CA GLN A 401 13.21 21.86 2.99
C GLN A 401 13.76 22.67 4.17
N ILE A 402 15.01 23.12 4.11
CA ILE A 402 15.59 23.95 5.18
C ILE A 402 14.82 25.27 5.32
N SER A 403 14.40 25.86 4.21
CA SER A 403 13.62 27.09 4.26
C SER A 403 12.27 26.87 4.91
N GLN A 404 11.61 25.75 4.62
CA GLN A 404 10.34 25.37 5.22
C GLN A 404 10.48 25.10 6.73
N ARG A 405 11.47 24.30 7.15
CA ARG A 405 11.74 24.04 8.57
C ARG A 405 12.02 25.30 9.39
N LYS A 406 12.77 26.27 8.84
CA LYS A 406 13.00 27.54 9.52
C LYS A 406 11.73 28.34 9.73
N ILE A 407 10.75 28.21 8.86
CA ILE A 407 9.45 28.88 8.99
C ILE A 407 8.60 28.18 10.07
N GLU A 408 8.61 26.85 10.14
CA GLU A 408 7.72 26.05 11.00
C GLU A 408 8.28 25.86 12.42
N ALA A 409 9.58 25.60 12.57
CA ALA A 409 10.20 25.18 13.85
C ALA A 409 11.14 26.21 14.48
N GLY A 410 11.43 27.31 13.82
CA GLY A 410 12.26 28.43 14.35
C GLY A 410 13.75 28.15 14.46
N GLU A 411 14.19 26.93 14.73
CA GLU A 411 15.61 26.58 14.92
C GLU A 411 15.96 25.21 14.32
N VAL A 412 17.09 25.15 13.62
CA VAL A 412 17.68 23.90 13.11
C VAL A 412 18.53 23.26 14.22
N SER A 413 18.43 21.97 14.42
CA SER A 413 19.25 21.26 15.44
C SER A 413 20.74 21.42 15.14
N GLN A 414 21.57 21.37 16.21
CA GLN A 414 23.02 21.49 16.06
C GLN A 414 23.61 20.41 15.16
N ALA A 415 23.12 19.18 15.25
CA ALA A 415 23.55 18.06 14.41
C ALA A 415 23.24 18.35 12.91
N GLU A 416 22.05 18.86 12.62
CA GLU A 416 21.61 19.20 11.28
C GLU A 416 22.37 20.39 10.69
N ALA A 417 22.67 21.40 11.52
CA ALA A 417 23.49 22.53 11.11
C ALA A 417 24.93 22.11 10.75
N LEU A 418 25.51 21.19 11.55
CA LEU A 418 26.84 20.62 11.27
C LEU A 418 26.82 19.77 9.98
N ALA A 419 25.83 18.89 9.79
CA ALA A 419 25.68 18.06 8.60
C ALA A 419 25.52 18.93 7.33
N SER A 420 24.67 19.95 7.41
CA SER A 420 24.49 20.96 6.35
C SER A 420 25.80 21.66 5.96
N SER A 421 26.56 22.09 6.97
CA SER A 421 27.84 22.76 6.74
C SER A 421 28.87 21.83 6.10
N ALA A 422 28.94 20.58 6.53
CA ALA A 422 29.83 19.57 5.96
C ALA A 422 29.49 19.27 4.49
N VAL A 423 28.21 19.09 4.17
CA VAL A 423 27.77 18.86 2.78
C VAL A 423 28.08 20.05 1.90
N ARG A 424 27.78 21.29 2.33
CA ARG A 424 28.09 22.51 1.56
C ARG A 424 29.58 22.68 1.32
N ALA A 425 30.41 22.43 2.35
CA ALA A 425 31.85 22.48 2.20
C ALA A 425 32.35 21.42 1.21
N GLY A 426 31.87 20.16 1.35
CA GLY A 426 32.19 19.07 0.45
C GLY A 426 31.84 19.38 -1.00
N THR A 427 30.63 19.91 -1.23
CA THR A 427 30.19 20.31 -2.58
C THR A 427 31.07 21.40 -3.21
N LYS A 428 31.42 22.45 -2.42
CA LYS A 428 32.26 23.56 -2.91
C LYS A 428 33.66 23.12 -3.29
N VAL A 429 34.24 22.15 -2.59
CA VAL A 429 35.62 21.69 -2.89
C VAL A 429 35.61 20.45 -3.81
N GLY A 430 34.45 20.00 -4.25
CA GLY A 430 34.32 18.81 -5.11
C GLY A 430 34.72 17.51 -4.41
N ALA A 431 34.52 17.41 -3.08
CA ALA A 431 34.85 16.22 -2.32
C ALA A 431 34.03 15.01 -2.80
N LYS A 432 34.69 13.87 -2.96
CA LYS A 432 34.04 12.61 -3.37
C LYS A 432 33.49 11.78 -2.21
N LEU A 433 33.89 12.11 -1.00
CA LEU A 433 33.51 11.42 0.23
C LEU A 433 33.53 12.39 1.42
N ILE A 434 32.52 12.30 2.26
CA ILE A 434 32.49 12.96 3.58
C ILE A 434 32.53 11.81 4.61
N VAL A 435 33.49 11.89 5.54
CA VAL A 435 33.61 10.91 6.63
C VAL A 435 33.15 11.60 7.91
N VAL A 436 32.20 11.03 8.63
CA VAL A 436 31.63 11.51 9.89
C VAL A 436 31.76 10.46 10.98
#